data_0fe849ddef214035de9dc6666baf770f
#
_entry.id   0fe849ddef214035de9dc6666baf770f
#
_cell.length_a   1.000
_cell.length_b   1.000
_cell.length_c   1.000
_cell.angle_alpha   90.00
_cell.angle_beta   90.00
_cell.angle_gamma   90.00
#
_symmetry.space_group_name_H-M   'P 1'
#
loop_
_entity.id
_entity.type
_entity.pdbx_description
1 polymer ?
#
loop_
_entity_poly.entity_id
_entity_poly.type
_entity_poly.pdbx_seq_one_letter_code
_entity_poly.pdbx_strand_id
1 'polypeptide(L)'
;MKRRIAVLVCTAAVSSMLPGTLLALFRPGPEANVSQRNLTFAERVVYQRAIEEVYWRHRIWPEERLDRKPPLDSVMSQTQLEKKVAAYLRDSDVLQHSQHGPITAEKLQAEMDRMASHTKEPDVLREIFNALGNNAFVIAECLARPVLAEGLRRKIHDDYQEPLDSQRGSAENQKRKPIAAVTGSYTLPIISTDPNGCVVDTWTATSTASAPSARAGHTAVWTGSEMIIWGGGASGSTYLNTGGRYNPSTDSWTATSSTNAPSVRAGHKAVWTGSEMIVWGGDNGGSYLNTGGRYNPSTDSWTATSTTNAPSGRQEFTAVWTGSEMIVWGGFPNLNTGGKYNPTLDSWTATSTTNAPSGRTDHTAIWTGSEMIVWGGFIVGIPLSDGGRYNADADNWTATSTANVPPPRAFHSAVWTGSEMIVWGGWNDQDFLNTGGSYKPVTDSWTATTTTNAPAGRFQHTAVLDRA
;
A
#
# COMPACT_ATOMS: atom_id res chain seq x y z
N MET A 1 8.79 40.41 47.69
CA MET A 1 9.36 39.37 48.59
C MET A 1 10.34 38.50 47.78
N LYS A 2 11.59 38.57 48.22
CA LYS A 2 12.74 37.88 47.60
C LYS A 2 12.67 36.39 47.89
N ARG A 3 12.91 35.49 46.92
CA ARG A 3 13.44 34.17 47.21
C ARG A 3 14.57 33.81 46.23
N ARG A 4 15.63 33.37 46.85
CA ARG A 4 17.00 33.24 46.40
C ARG A 4 17.22 32.00 45.55
N ILE A 5 18.07 32.18 44.56
CA ILE A 5 18.76 31.15 43.78
C ILE A 5 19.87 30.55 44.66
N ALA A 6 19.94 29.23 44.76
CA ALA A 6 21.11 28.54 45.31
C ALA A 6 21.80 27.81 44.15
N VAL A 7 23.00 28.29 43.82
CA VAL A 7 23.94 27.63 42.90
C VAL A 7 24.81 26.73 43.76
N LEU A 8 24.85 25.46 43.44
CA LEU A 8 25.81 24.52 44.03
C LEU A 8 26.94 24.24 43.02
N VAL A 9 28.10 24.76 43.32
CA VAL A 9 29.35 24.48 42.64
C VAL A 9 29.98 23.28 43.37
N CYS A 10 30.24 22.19 42.65
CA CYS A 10 31.12 21.12 43.13
C CYS A 10 32.38 21.11 42.31
N THR A 11 33.46 21.35 42.99
CA THR A 11 34.83 21.43 42.54
C THR A 11 35.40 20.06 42.16
N ALA A 12 36.26 20.10 41.14
CA ALA A 12 37.06 18.99 40.64
C ALA A 12 38.08 18.48 41.68
N ALA A 13 38.23 17.19 41.79
CA ALA A 13 39.42 16.53 42.30
C ALA A 13 40.04 15.70 41.17
N VAL A 14 41.20 16.15 40.75
CA VAL A 14 42.11 15.42 39.86
C VAL A 14 42.81 14.36 40.70
N SER A 15 42.70 13.08 40.33
CA SER A 15 43.58 12.03 40.79
C SER A 15 44.08 11.23 39.61
N SER A 16 45.34 11.32 39.37
CA SER A 16 46.10 10.58 38.39
C SER A 16 46.23 9.10 38.79
N MET A 17 45.82 8.17 37.95
CA MET A 17 46.33 6.79 37.96
C MET A 17 46.28 6.15 36.55
N LEU A 18 47.33 5.57 36.22
CA LEU A 18 47.85 4.72 35.14
C LEU A 18 46.90 3.95 34.24
N PRO A 19 47.33 3.59 32.98
CA PRO A 19 46.48 2.97 31.99
C PRO A 19 46.30 1.48 32.27
N GLY A 20 45.13 1.13 32.76
CA GLY A 20 44.65 -0.26 32.77
C GLY A 20 43.87 -0.53 31.48
N THR A 21 44.36 -1.45 30.71
CA THR A 21 43.70 -2.03 29.53
C THR A 21 42.27 -2.49 29.88
N LEU A 22 41.27 -1.71 29.47
CA LEU A 22 39.87 -2.14 29.50
C LEU A 22 39.65 -3.05 28.29
N LEU A 23 39.77 -4.37 28.49
CA LEU A 23 39.18 -5.34 27.58
C LEU A 23 37.66 -5.12 27.59
N ALA A 24 37.18 -4.41 26.60
CA ALA A 24 35.76 -4.39 26.29
C ALA A 24 35.36 -5.82 25.91
N LEU A 25 34.65 -6.48 26.80
CA LEU A 25 33.91 -7.70 26.49
C LEU A 25 32.83 -7.33 25.45
N PHE A 26 33.22 -7.41 24.18
CA PHE A 26 32.26 -7.59 23.12
C PHE A 26 31.52 -8.91 23.41
N ARG A 27 30.28 -8.81 23.89
CA ARG A 27 29.34 -9.91 23.74
C ARG A 27 29.12 -10.06 22.23
N PRO A 28 29.47 -11.19 21.62
CA PRO A 28 29.06 -11.44 20.26
C PRO A 28 27.52 -11.44 20.26
N GLY A 29 26.93 -10.59 19.42
CA GLY A 29 25.53 -10.75 19.06
C GLY A 29 25.31 -12.15 18.50
N PRO A 30 24.07 -12.65 18.46
CA PRO A 30 23.81 -13.99 17.96
C PRO A 30 24.44 -14.13 16.58
N GLU A 31 25.40 -15.08 16.45
CA GLU A 31 26.07 -15.38 15.21
C GLU A 31 25.02 -15.66 14.13
N ALA A 32 25.10 -14.92 13.04
CA ALA A 32 24.32 -15.20 11.85
C ALA A 32 24.69 -16.61 11.37
N ASN A 33 23.79 -17.59 11.57
CA ASN A 33 24.01 -18.95 11.09
C ASN A 33 24.01 -18.94 9.56
N VAL A 34 25.19 -18.93 8.96
CA VAL A 34 25.40 -19.21 7.53
C VAL A 34 25.12 -20.69 7.32
N SER A 35 23.88 -21.05 7.05
CA SER A 35 23.52 -22.42 6.72
C SER A 35 23.76 -22.67 5.22
N GLN A 36 24.76 -23.46 4.90
CA GLN A 36 24.99 -24.01 3.54
C GLN A 36 24.11 -25.25 3.27
N ARG A 37 23.18 -25.58 4.14
CA ARG A 37 22.37 -26.80 4.07
C ARG A 37 21.11 -26.59 3.24
N ASN A 38 20.91 -27.42 2.24
CA ASN A 38 19.62 -27.51 1.52
C ASN A 38 18.64 -28.38 2.33
N LEU A 39 17.40 -27.90 2.48
CA LEU A 39 16.31 -28.70 3.05
C LEU A 39 15.83 -29.71 2.00
N THR A 40 15.74 -30.95 2.38
CA THR A 40 15.14 -32.00 1.59
C THR A 40 13.61 -31.82 1.51
N PHE A 41 12.97 -32.43 0.54
CA PHE A 41 11.50 -32.42 0.43
C PHE A 41 10.84 -33.00 1.69
N ALA A 42 11.37 -34.10 2.22
CA ALA A 42 10.85 -34.72 3.43
C ALA A 42 10.95 -33.79 4.67
N GLU A 43 12.09 -33.10 4.86
CA GLU A 43 12.23 -32.13 5.93
C GLU A 43 11.22 -30.98 5.78
N ARG A 44 10.98 -30.48 4.57
CA ARG A 44 9.97 -29.44 4.32
C ARG A 44 8.57 -29.90 4.65
N VAL A 45 8.23 -31.16 4.40
CA VAL A 45 6.94 -31.76 4.77
C VAL A 45 6.78 -31.86 6.29
N VAL A 46 7.84 -32.23 7.00
CA VAL A 46 7.84 -32.26 8.48
C VAL A 46 7.61 -30.85 9.06
N TYR A 47 8.30 -29.84 8.54
CA TYR A 47 8.10 -28.46 8.98
C TYR A 47 6.73 -27.92 8.60
N GLN A 48 6.21 -28.26 7.42
CA GLN A 48 4.85 -27.89 7.02
C GLN A 48 3.82 -28.48 7.98
N ARG A 49 3.99 -29.74 8.38
CA ARG A 49 3.14 -30.37 9.40
C ARG A 49 3.16 -29.60 10.71
N ALA A 50 4.34 -29.23 11.21
CA ALA A 50 4.48 -28.48 12.44
C ALA A 50 3.73 -27.13 12.39
N ILE A 51 3.80 -26.43 11.26
CA ILE A 51 3.05 -25.17 11.01
C ILE A 51 1.54 -25.43 11.03
N GLU A 52 1.06 -26.48 10.33
CA GLU A 52 -0.38 -26.81 10.26
C GLU A 52 -0.94 -27.25 11.63
N GLU A 53 -0.13 -27.91 12.47
CA GLU A 53 -0.52 -28.28 13.83
C GLU A 53 -0.75 -27.05 14.72
N VAL A 54 0.08 -26.01 14.58
CA VAL A 54 -0.14 -24.75 15.28
C VAL A 54 -1.42 -24.07 14.79
N TYR A 55 -1.59 -23.90 13.49
CA TYR A 55 -2.81 -23.32 12.93
C TYR A 55 -4.06 -24.12 13.31
N TRP A 56 -3.98 -25.46 13.29
CA TRP A 56 -5.09 -26.30 13.66
C TRP A 56 -5.45 -26.11 15.14
N ARG A 57 -4.49 -25.97 16.02
CA ARG A 57 -4.67 -25.76 17.46
C ARG A 57 -5.44 -24.47 17.75
N HIS A 58 -5.13 -23.39 17.04
CA HIS A 58 -5.77 -22.09 17.19
C HIS A 58 -7.06 -21.91 16.40
N ARG A 59 -7.38 -22.84 15.50
CA ARG A 59 -8.63 -22.78 14.73
C ARG A 59 -9.84 -22.98 15.64
N ILE A 60 -10.80 -22.05 15.57
CA ILE A 60 -12.06 -22.13 16.34
C ILE A 60 -12.82 -23.38 15.89
N TRP A 61 -13.26 -24.19 16.85
CA TRP A 61 -14.17 -25.31 16.63
C TRP A 61 -15.57 -24.83 16.98
N PRO A 62 -16.60 -24.97 16.10
CA PRO A 62 -17.95 -24.46 16.36
C PRO A 62 -18.55 -25.10 17.63
N GLU A 63 -19.10 -24.28 18.53
CA GLU A 63 -19.72 -24.73 19.78
C GLU A 63 -20.96 -25.60 19.54
N GLU A 64 -21.58 -25.49 18.37
CA GLU A 64 -22.75 -26.28 17.96
C GLU A 64 -22.40 -27.73 17.65
N ARG A 65 -21.13 -28.09 17.52
CA ARG A 65 -20.67 -29.46 17.35
C ARG A 65 -20.41 -30.12 18.70
N LEU A 66 -21.17 -31.18 18.99
CA LEU A 66 -21.08 -31.97 20.24
C LEU A 66 -19.83 -32.88 20.30
N ASP A 67 -19.12 -33.06 19.19
CA ASP A 67 -17.92 -33.88 19.07
C ASP A 67 -16.65 -33.09 19.41
N ARG A 68 -15.70 -33.74 20.03
CA ARG A 68 -14.38 -33.17 20.32
C ARG A 68 -13.69 -32.80 18.99
N LYS A 69 -12.96 -31.65 18.97
CA LYS A 69 -12.09 -31.30 17.87
C LYS A 69 -11.16 -32.47 17.52
N PRO A 70 -11.23 -33.00 16.29
CA PRO A 70 -10.40 -34.15 15.91
C PRO A 70 -8.93 -33.76 15.80
N PRO A 71 -7.99 -34.71 15.90
CA PRO A 71 -6.57 -34.44 15.64
C PRO A 71 -6.33 -34.03 14.15
N LEU A 72 -5.23 -33.31 13.90
CA LEU A 72 -4.88 -32.83 12.55
C LEU A 72 -4.87 -33.97 11.51
N ASP A 73 -4.36 -35.14 11.88
CA ASP A 73 -4.26 -36.30 10.97
C ASP A 73 -5.61 -36.80 10.44
N SER A 74 -6.70 -36.51 11.16
CA SER A 74 -8.05 -36.86 10.72
C SER A 74 -8.60 -35.91 9.65
N VAL A 75 -8.01 -34.71 9.52
CA VAL A 75 -8.49 -33.67 8.61
C VAL A 75 -7.47 -33.31 7.53
N MET A 76 -6.20 -33.65 7.74
CA MET A 76 -5.11 -33.38 6.80
C MET A 76 -4.18 -34.59 6.71
N SER A 77 -4.24 -35.30 5.57
CA SER A 77 -3.39 -36.44 5.31
C SER A 77 -1.96 -36.07 4.95
N GLN A 78 -1.01 -36.99 5.11
CA GLN A 78 0.38 -36.86 4.66
C GLN A 78 0.46 -36.42 3.20
N THR A 79 -0.35 -37.02 2.32
CA THR A 79 -0.41 -36.65 0.88
C THR A 79 -0.85 -35.22 0.65
N GLN A 80 -1.72 -34.65 1.50
CA GLN A 80 -2.13 -33.24 1.40
C GLN A 80 -0.99 -32.30 1.81
N LEU A 81 -0.22 -32.64 2.84
CA LEU A 81 0.99 -31.90 3.22
C LEU A 81 2.03 -31.91 2.11
N GLU A 82 2.28 -33.08 1.52
CA GLU A 82 3.20 -33.21 0.38
C GLU A 82 2.74 -32.39 -0.82
N LYS A 83 1.44 -32.34 -1.13
CA LYS A 83 0.89 -31.50 -2.19
C LYS A 83 1.09 -30.01 -1.91
N LYS A 84 0.92 -29.55 -0.65
CA LYS A 84 1.19 -28.16 -0.27
C LYS A 84 2.65 -27.80 -0.51
N VAL A 85 3.57 -28.63 -0.03
CA VAL A 85 5.02 -28.41 -0.22
C VAL A 85 5.38 -28.41 -1.71
N ALA A 86 4.88 -29.36 -2.47
CA ALA A 86 5.11 -29.44 -3.90
C ALA A 86 4.54 -28.24 -4.67
N ALA A 87 3.44 -27.65 -4.20
CA ALA A 87 2.81 -26.49 -4.84
C ALA A 87 3.70 -25.24 -4.71
N TYR A 88 4.10 -24.84 -3.49
CA TYR A 88 4.90 -23.63 -3.33
C TYR A 88 6.32 -23.77 -3.91
N LEU A 89 6.87 -24.97 -3.96
CA LEU A 89 8.14 -25.21 -4.65
C LEU A 89 8.01 -25.01 -6.16
N ARG A 90 6.92 -25.50 -6.78
CA ARG A 90 6.64 -25.20 -8.20
C ARG A 90 6.49 -23.71 -8.45
N ASP A 91 5.69 -23.05 -7.62
CA ASP A 91 5.46 -21.62 -7.74
C ASP A 91 6.79 -20.85 -7.63
N SER A 92 7.68 -21.26 -6.70
CA SER A 92 9.03 -20.70 -6.58
C SER A 92 9.92 -20.94 -7.81
N ASP A 93 9.79 -22.06 -8.47
CA ASP A 93 10.55 -22.40 -9.70
C ASP A 93 10.09 -21.55 -10.89
N VAL A 94 8.78 -21.40 -11.05
CA VAL A 94 8.20 -20.50 -12.09
C VAL A 94 8.68 -19.08 -11.92
N LEU A 95 8.79 -18.59 -10.67
CA LEU A 95 9.27 -17.24 -10.36
C LEU A 95 10.72 -17.00 -10.74
N GLN A 96 11.58 -18.02 -10.74
CA GLN A 96 12.98 -17.87 -11.15
C GLN A 96 13.14 -17.39 -12.61
N HIS A 97 12.15 -17.67 -13.45
CA HIS A 97 12.17 -17.36 -14.87
C HIS A 97 11.18 -16.22 -15.24
N SER A 98 10.51 -15.62 -14.25
CA SER A 98 9.54 -14.55 -14.45
C SER A 98 10.19 -13.18 -14.45
N GLN A 99 9.48 -12.16 -14.96
CA GLN A 99 9.92 -10.75 -14.93
C GLN A 99 10.03 -10.20 -13.50
N HIS A 100 9.37 -10.80 -12.51
CA HIS A 100 9.48 -10.44 -11.09
C HIS A 100 10.76 -10.94 -10.43
N GLY A 101 11.55 -11.70 -11.15
CA GLY A 101 12.85 -12.23 -10.72
C GLY A 101 12.75 -13.29 -9.60
N PRO A 102 13.88 -13.92 -9.28
CA PRO A 102 13.94 -15.00 -8.29
C PRO A 102 13.58 -14.53 -6.88
N ILE A 103 13.16 -15.47 -6.04
CA ILE A 103 13.06 -15.26 -4.60
C ILE A 103 14.50 -15.26 -4.04
N THR A 104 14.94 -14.09 -3.53
CA THR A 104 16.28 -13.90 -2.95
C THR A 104 16.27 -13.99 -1.42
N ALA A 105 17.45 -14.07 -0.79
CA ALA A 105 17.56 -14.07 0.66
C ALA A 105 17.00 -12.79 1.29
N GLU A 106 17.24 -11.65 0.65
CA GLU A 106 16.74 -10.34 1.10
C GLU A 106 15.21 -10.30 1.07
N LYS A 107 14.58 -10.83 0.01
CA LYS A 107 13.11 -10.93 -0.08
C LYS A 107 12.54 -11.83 1.01
N LEU A 108 13.22 -12.95 1.32
CA LEU A 108 12.81 -13.86 2.38
C LEU A 108 12.96 -13.22 3.76
N GLN A 109 14.08 -12.51 4.02
CA GLN A 109 14.25 -11.76 5.25
C GLN A 109 13.20 -10.68 5.42
N ALA A 110 12.97 -9.86 4.39
CA ALA A 110 11.97 -8.81 4.41
C ALA A 110 10.56 -9.37 4.69
N GLU A 111 10.23 -10.55 4.15
CA GLU A 111 8.95 -11.19 4.43
C GLU A 111 8.86 -11.69 5.88
N MET A 112 9.93 -12.26 6.45
CA MET A 112 9.96 -12.63 7.87
C MET A 112 9.78 -11.42 8.77
N ASP A 113 10.44 -10.30 8.46
CA ASP A 113 10.35 -9.04 9.21
C ASP A 113 8.93 -8.46 9.10
N ARG A 114 8.32 -8.52 7.89
CA ARG A 114 6.94 -8.11 7.67
C ARG A 114 5.97 -8.96 8.48
N MET A 115 6.12 -10.29 8.48
CA MET A 115 5.29 -11.20 9.25
C MET A 115 5.38 -10.90 10.75
N ALA A 116 6.59 -10.67 11.27
CA ALA A 116 6.82 -10.41 12.68
C ALA A 116 6.27 -9.05 13.14
N SER A 117 6.33 -8.04 12.26
CA SER A 117 5.90 -6.67 12.58
C SER A 117 4.40 -6.43 12.36
N HIS A 118 3.73 -7.21 11.49
CA HIS A 118 2.33 -6.97 11.10
C HIS A 118 1.38 -8.11 11.49
N THR A 119 1.83 -9.09 12.27
CA THR A 119 0.95 -10.18 12.69
C THR A 119 -0.15 -9.67 13.64
N LYS A 120 -1.40 -10.09 13.38
CA LYS A 120 -2.53 -9.88 14.31
C LYS A 120 -2.55 -10.91 15.45
N GLU A 121 -1.76 -11.96 15.32
CA GLU A 121 -1.72 -13.10 16.23
C GLU A 121 -0.26 -13.38 16.65
N PRO A 122 0.38 -12.49 17.43
CA PRO A 122 1.80 -12.60 17.78
C PRO A 122 2.12 -13.88 18.56
N ASP A 123 1.18 -14.38 19.36
CA ASP A 123 1.36 -15.61 20.10
C ASP A 123 1.36 -16.84 19.19
N VAL A 124 0.47 -16.86 18.20
CA VAL A 124 0.43 -17.93 17.17
C VAL A 124 1.70 -17.93 16.35
N LEU A 125 2.17 -16.75 15.91
CA LEU A 125 3.41 -16.64 15.14
C LEU A 125 4.64 -17.08 15.98
N ARG A 126 4.70 -16.72 17.27
CA ARG A 126 5.74 -17.19 18.18
C ARG A 126 5.71 -18.72 18.34
N GLU A 127 4.51 -19.29 18.45
CA GLU A 127 4.34 -20.73 18.54
C GLU A 127 4.81 -21.44 17.25
N ILE A 128 4.52 -20.87 16.06
CA ILE A 128 5.05 -21.36 14.78
C ILE A 128 6.58 -21.28 14.74
N PHE A 129 7.16 -20.15 15.16
CA PHE A 129 8.63 -19.99 15.21
C PHE A 129 9.27 -21.03 16.14
N ASN A 130 8.67 -21.26 17.31
CA ASN A 130 9.11 -22.31 18.25
C ASN A 130 8.97 -23.71 17.64
N ALA A 131 7.88 -24.01 16.96
CA ALA A 131 7.67 -25.30 16.28
C ALA A 131 8.69 -25.54 15.15
N LEU A 132 9.24 -24.47 14.56
CA LEU A 132 10.34 -24.50 13.59
C LEU A 132 11.72 -24.39 14.25
N GLY A 133 11.81 -24.55 15.57
CA GLY A 133 13.05 -24.54 16.35
C GLY A 133 13.71 -23.16 16.45
N ASN A 134 12.99 -22.07 16.24
CA ASN A 134 13.51 -20.70 16.14
C ASN A 134 14.72 -20.57 15.19
N ASN A 135 14.74 -21.42 14.17
CA ASN A 135 15.79 -21.41 13.15
C ASN A 135 15.42 -20.48 12.01
N ALA A 136 16.10 -19.34 11.92
CA ALA A 136 15.80 -18.29 10.94
C ALA A 136 15.83 -18.82 9.49
N PHE A 137 16.75 -19.74 9.15
CA PHE A 137 16.80 -20.37 7.84
C PHE A 137 15.58 -21.25 7.54
N VAL A 138 15.14 -22.07 8.51
CA VAL A 138 13.96 -22.92 8.36
C VAL A 138 12.71 -22.06 8.24
N ILE A 139 12.59 -20.99 9.01
CA ILE A 139 11.48 -20.04 8.97
C ILE A 139 11.44 -19.34 7.60
N ALA A 140 12.58 -18.88 7.10
CA ALA A 140 12.68 -18.27 5.77
C ALA A 140 12.20 -19.25 4.68
N GLU A 141 12.67 -20.49 4.72
CA GLU A 141 12.43 -21.47 3.66
C GLU A 141 11.07 -22.21 3.76
N CYS A 142 10.51 -22.39 4.96
CA CYS A 142 9.30 -23.17 5.17
C CYS A 142 8.06 -22.34 5.53
N LEU A 143 8.25 -21.08 5.97
CA LEU A 143 7.15 -20.18 6.30
C LEU A 143 7.10 -18.95 5.36
N ALA A 144 8.19 -18.20 5.21
CA ALA A 144 8.21 -16.99 4.39
C ALA A 144 8.17 -17.28 2.88
N ARG A 145 8.91 -18.31 2.41
CA ARG A 145 8.93 -18.67 0.98
C ARG A 145 7.54 -19.05 0.42
N PRO A 146 6.73 -19.90 1.07
CA PRO A 146 5.37 -20.19 0.60
C PRO A 146 4.50 -18.95 0.44
N VAL A 147 4.55 -18.02 1.40
CA VAL A 147 3.76 -16.78 1.38
C VAL A 147 4.18 -15.88 0.22
N LEU A 148 5.49 -15.69 0.04
CA LEU A 148 6.02 -14.91 -1.09
C LEU A 148 5.69 -15.55 -2.44
N ALA A 149 5.86 -16.87 -2.57
CA ALA A 149 5.57 -17.57 -3.82
C ALA A 149 4.11 -17.43 -4.22
N GLU A 150 3.18 -17.59 -3.27
CA GLU A 150 1.75 -17.41 -3.51
C GLU A 150 1.40 -15.96 -3.85
N GLY A 151 1.93 -14.98 -3.12
CA GLY A 151 1.67 -13.57 -3.36
C GLY A 151 2.15 -13.11 -4.74
N LEU A 152 3.36 -13.51 -5.15
CA LEU A 152 3.91 -13.18 -6.47
C LEU A 152 3.16 -13.90 -7.60
N ARG A 153 2.72 -15.15 -7.38
CA ARG A 153 1.91 -15.89 -8.35
C ARG A 153 0.56 -15.21 -8.59
N ARG A 154 -0.10 -14.71 -7.54
CA ARG A 154 -1.36 -13.94 -7.68
C ARG A 154 -1.13 -12.70 -8.53
N LYS A 155 -0.06 -11.93 -8.29
CA LYS A 155 0.28 -10.75 -9.10
C LYS A 155 0.49 -11.10 -10.58
N ILE A 156 1.19 -12.20 -10.89
CA ILE A 156 1.38 -12.66 -12.27
C ILE A 156 0.03 -13.04 -12.92
N HIS A 157 -0.86 -13.70 -12.18
CA HIS A 157 -2.18 -14.07 -12.68
C HIS A 157 -3.04 -12.83 -12.97
N ASP A 158 -2.99 -11.83 -12.11
CA ASP A 158 -3.73 -10.58 -12.26
C ASP A 158 -3.20 -9.76 -13.46
N ASP A 159 -1.87 -9.83 -13.71
CA ASP A 159 -1.22 -9.09 -14.80
C ASP A 159 -1.44 -9.73 -16.20
N TYR A 160 -1.69 -11.02 -16.29
CA TYR A 160 -1.65 -11.74 -17.58
C TYR A 160 -2.96 -12.42 -18.01
N GLN A 161 -4.06 -12.38 -17.33
CA GLN A 161 -5.38 -12.97 -17.70
C GLN A 161 -5.35 -14.28 -18.53
N GLU A 162 -4.21 -14.98 -18.63
CA GLU A 162 -4.07 -16.22 -19.37
C GLU A 162 -4.30 -17.44 -18.47
N PRO A 163 -5.10 -18.42 -18.87
CA PRO A 163 -5.27 -19.65 -18.11
C PRO A 163 -3.96 -20.44 -18.09
N LEU A 164 -3.33 -20.57 -16.94
CA LEU A 164 -2.10 -21.36 -16.69
C LEU A 164 -2.26 -22.89 -16.97
N ASP A 165 -3.37 -23.33 -17.55
CA ASP A 165 -3.63 -24.73 -17.86
C ASP A 165 -2.90 -25.24 -19.11
N SER A 166 -2.41 -24.38 -19.98
CA SER A 166 -1.72 -24.80 -21.21
C SER A 166 -0.30 -25.34 -20.99
N GLN A 167 0.31 -25.13 -19.82
CA GLN A 167 1.65 -25.67 -19.49
C GLN A 167 1.61 -26.94 -18.61
N ARG A 168 0.43 -27.47 -18.29
CA ARG A 168 0.26 -28.68 -17.47
C ARG A 168 0.78 -29.98 -18.13
N GLY A 169 0.98 -29.99 -19.44
CA GLY A 169 1.26 -31.21 -20.19
C GLY A 169 2.71 -31.71 -20.21
N SER A 170 3.69 -30.93 -19.80
CA SER A 170 5.11 -31.28 -19.99
C SER A 170 5.92 -31.56 -18.71
N ALA A 171 5.35 -31.35 -17.52
CA ALA A 171 6.11 -31.39 -16.28
C ALA A 171 6.05 -32.67 -15.46
N GLU A 172 5.28 -33.67 -15.92
CA GLU A 172 5.00 -34.86 -15.10
C GLU A 172 6.10 -35.93 -15.12
N ASN A 173 7.09 -35.86 -16.01
CA ASN A 173 8.09 -36.90 -16.21
C ASN A 173 9.56 -36.51 -16.13
N GLN A 174 9.88 -35.29 -15.66
CA GLN A 174 11.27 -34.93 -15.34
C GLN A 174 11.55 -35.20 -13.87
N LYS A 175 12.56 -36.07 -13.58
CA LYS A 175 13.15 -36.23 -12.24
C LYS A 175 13.49 -34.84 -11.70
N ARG A 176 12.67 -34.35 -10.77
CA ARG A 176 12.76 -32.97 -10.22
C ARG A 176 14.12 -32.75 -9.59
N LYS A 177 14.90 -31.83 -10.14
CA LYS A 177 16.05 -31.25 -9.44
C LYS A 177 15.54 -30.61 -8.16
N PRO A 178 16.12 -30.88 -6.98
CA PRO A 178 15.73 -30.18 -5.77
C PRO A 178 15.96 -28.69 -5.98
N ILE A 179 14.95 -27.87 -5.67
CA ILE A 179 15.11 -26.41 -5.66
C ILE A 179 16.11 -26.10 -4.57
N ALA A 180 17.26 -25.54 -4.96
CA ALA A 180 18.28 -25.13 -4.04
C ALA A 180 17.71 -24.09 -3.07
N ALA A 181 17.98 -24.24 -1.77
CA ALA A 181 17.70 -23.21 -0.80
C ALA A 181 18.47 -21.95 -1.18
N VAL A 182 17.87 -20.79 -0.95
CA VAL A 182 18.56 -19.52 -1.17
C VAL A 182 19.65 -19.39 -0.09
N THR A 183 20.91 -19.38 -0.52
CA THR A 183 22.04 -19.16 0.38
C THR A 183 22.05 -17.70 0.83
N GLY A 184 21.97 -17.46 2.12
CA GLY A 184 21.98 -16.12 2.73
C GLY A 184 22.08 -16.21 4.24
N SER A 185 22.45 -15.10 4.87
CA SER A 185 22.37 -14.94 6.31
C SER A 185 20.96 -14.51 6.67
N TYR A 186 20.29 -15.26 7.54
CA TYR A 186 18.97 -14.90 8.05
C TYR A 186 19.06 -14.56 9.53
N THR A 187 18.34 -13.54 9.94
CA THR A 187 18.17 -13.17 11.35
C THR A 187 16.76 -13.47 11.78
N LEU A 188 16.58 -13.96 13.01
CA LEU A 188 15.25 -14.18 13.58
C LEU A 188 14.64 -12.82 13.92
N PRO A 189 13.51 -12.44 13.32
CA PRO A 189 12.89 -11.16 13.63
C PRO A 189 12.26 -11.16 15.02
N ILE A 190 12.19 -10.01 15.65
CA ILE A 190 11.50 -9.82 16.94
C ILE A 190 9.99 -9.72 16.65
N ILE A 191 9.21 -10.66 17.16
CA ILE A 191 7.76 -10.60 17.09
C ILE A 191 7.27 -9.60 18.14
N SER A 192 6.59 -8.53 17.71
CA SER A 192 5.99 -7.55 18.59
C SER A 192 4.97 -8.23 19.52
N THR A 193 5.01 -7.86 20.81
CA THR A 193 4.04 -8.31 21.80
C THR A 193 2.83 -7.39 21.91
N ASP A 194 2.82 -6.29 21.16
CA ASP A 194 1.70 -5.36 21.14
C ASP A 194 0.55 -5.97 20.32
N PRO A 195 -0.63 -6.22 20.93
CA PRO A 195 -1.79 -6.77 20.25
C PRO A 195 -2.34 -5.84 19.14
N ASN A 196 -1.88 -4.60 19.07
CA ASN A 196 -2.25 -3.64 18.04
C ASN A 196 -1.26 -3.61 16.86
N GLY A 197 -0.21 -4.45 16.85
CA GLY A 197 0.73 -4.56 15.73
C GLY A 197 1.57 -3.31 15.47
N CYS A 198 1.49 -2.29 16.31
CA CYS A 198 2.35 -1.12 16.24
C CYS A 198 3.67 -1.42 16.95
N VAL A 199 4.74 -1.66 16.21
CA VAL A 199 6.09 -1.36 16.70
C VAL A 199 6.03 0.05 17.26
N VAL A 200 6.52 0.25 18.50
CA VAL A 200 6.59 1.56 19.20
C VAL A 200 6.42 2.70 18.21
N ASP A 201 5.37 3.52 18.38
CA ASP A 201 5.02 4.65 17.49
C ASP A 201 6.22 5.61 17.38
N THR A 202 7.20 5.21 16.58
CA THR A 202 8.46 5.95 16.40
C THR A 202 8.56 6.41 14.95
N TRP A 203 8.71 7.71 14.80
CA TRP A 203 9.02 8.32 13.52
C TRP A 203 10.52 8.27 13.26
N THR A 204 10.91 7.71 12.13
CA THR A 204 12.28 7.84 11.64
C THR A 204 12.30 8.90 10.54
N ALA A 205 13.19 9.88 10.68
CA ALA A 205 13.34 10.91 9.65
C ALA A 205 13.85 10.27 8.35
N THR A 206 13.21 10.61 7.24
CA THR A 206 13.71 10.26 5.90
C THR A 206 14.87 11.19 5.51
N SER A 207 15.78 10.71 4.67
CA SER A 207 16.85 11.54 4.12
C SER A 207 16.30 12.77 3.42
N THR A 208 16.94 13.91 3.63
CA THR A 208 16.66 15.17 2.92
C THR A 208 17.70 15.45 1.82
N ALA A 209 18.74 14.62 1.72
CA ALA A 209 19.74 14.76 0.68
C ALA A 209 19.11 14.53 -0.70
N SER A 210 19.25 15.50 -1.59
CA SER A 210 18.65 15.51 -2.94
C SER A 210 17.10 15.44 -2.94
N ALA A 211 16.44 15.64 -1.78
CA ALA A 211 15.00 15.71 -1.72
C ALA A 211 14.48 16.91 -2.54
N PRO A 212 13.32 16.80 -3.18
CA PRO A 212 12.67 17.94 -3.81
C PRO A 212 12.40 19.05 -2.80
N SER A 213 12.44 20.31 -3.25
CA SER A 213 12.11 21.47 -2.41
C SER A 213 10.73 21.31 -1.77
N ALA A 214 10.54 21.93 -0.58
CA ALA A 214 9.26 21.98 0.12
C ALA A 214 8.16 22.54 -0.81
N ARG A 215 7.01 21.86 -0.84
CA ARG A 215 5.93 22.15 -1.78
C ARG A 215 4.57 21.73 -1.25
N ALA A 216 3.52 22.41 -1.69
CA ALA A 216 2.13 22.07 -1.42
C ALA A 216 1.36 21.82 -2.72
N GLY A 217 0.24 21.11 -2.68
CA GLY A 217 -0.58 20.81 -3.87
C GLY A 217 0.12 19.95 -4.93
N HIS A 218 1.18 19.25 -4.54
CA HIS A 218 1.84 18.22 -5.34
C HIS A 218 1.04 16.90 -5.29
N THR A 219 1.42 15.96 -6.12
CA THR A 219 0.90 14.59 -6.07
C THR A 219 2.00 13.60 -5.73
N ALA A 220 1.62 12.49 -5.11
CA ALA A 220 2.50 11.37 -4.83
C ALA A 220 1.85 10.07 -5.31
N VAL A 221 2.65 9.19 -5.91
CA VAL A 221 2.24 7.82 -6.28
C VAL A 221 3.27 6.83 -5.77
N TRP A 222 2.79 5.63 -5.43
CA TRP A 222 3.64 4.50 -5.04
C TRP A 222 3.80 3.53 -6.19
N THR A 223 5.02 3.18 -6.57
CA THR A 223 5.32 2.27 -7.70
C THR A 223 5.37 0.80 -7.32
N GLY A 224 5.33 0.51 -6.02
CA GLY A 224 5.65 -0.80 -5.45
C GLY A 224 7.05 -0.87 -4.82
N SER A 225 7.93 0.07 -5.17
CA SER A 225 9.31 0.16 -4.64
C SER A 225 9.77 1.58 -4.35
N GLU A 226 9.22 2.60 -5.03
CA GLU A 226 9.56 4.00 -4.86
C GLU A 226 8.31 4.87 -4.74
N MET A 227 8.39 5.95 -3.98
CA MET A 227 7.41 7.03 -3.98
C MET A 227 7.85 8.10 -4.97
N ILE A 228 7.01 8.41 -5.95
CA ILE A 228 7.26 9.51 -6.88
C ILE A 228 6.40 10.70 -6.47
N ILE A 229 7.03 11.84 -6.18
CA ILE A 229 6.32 13.12 -5.99
C ILE A 229 6.63 14.05 -7.16
N TRP A 230 5.62 14.86 -7.59
CA TRP A 230 5.81 15.77 -8.70
C TRP A 230 4.90 17.00 -8.61
N GLY A 231 5.39 18.13 -9.17
CA GLY A 231 4.65 19.36 -9.28
C GLY A 231 4.43 20.05 -7.92
N GLY A 232 3.36 20.80 -7.81
CA GLY A 232 3.00 21.58 -6.63
C GLY A 232 3.49 23.03 -6.70
N GLY A 233 3.23 23.76 -5.63
CA GLY A 233 3.68 25.14 -5.46
C GLY A 233 4.66 25.26 -4.30
N ALA A 234 5.69 26.10 -4.48
CA ALA A 234 6.56 26.58 -3.40
C ALA A 234 6.03 27.91 -2.84
N SER A 235 6.70 28.43 -1.81
CA SER A 235 6.34 29.75 -1.25
C SER A 235 6.36 30.85 -2.32
N GLY A 236 5.47 31.83 -2.19
CA GLY A 236 5.43 32.99 -3.07
C GLY A 236 4.80 32.75 -4.45
N SER A 237 3.82 31.88 -4.56
CA SER A 237 3.08 31.60 -5.81
C SER A 237 3.94 31.01 -6.93
N THR A 238 5.03 30.35 -6.58
CA THR A 238 5.90 29.66 -7.55
C THR A 238 5.39 28.26 -7.80
N TYR A 239 4.85 28.00 -8.97
CA TYR A 239 4.46 26.66 -9.41
C TYR A 239 5.66 25.86 -9.93
N LEU A 240 5.64 24.55 -9.74
CA LEU A 240 6.76 23.68 -10.04
C LEU A 240 6.39 22.63 -11.10
N ASN A 241 7.38 22.27 -11.92
CA ASN A 241 7.35 21.12 -12.83
C ASN A 241 8.51 20.14 -12.56
N THR A 242 8.99 20.14 -11.35
CA THR A 242 10.05 19.25 -10.84
C THR A 242 9.47 18.23 -9.88
N GLY A 243 10.19 17.14 -9.69
CA GLY A 243 9.80 16.09 -8.77
C GLY A 243 10.98 15.26 -8.28
N GLY A 244 10.71 14.20 -7.55
CA GLY A 244 11.70 13.25 -7.10
C GLY A 244 11.10 11.90 -6.82
N ARG A 245 11.95 10.89 -6.90
CA ARG A 245 11.68 9.50 -6.53
C ARG A 245 12.40 9.20 -5.23
N TYR A 246 11.67 8.74 -4.24
CA TYR A 246 12.20 8.29 -2.96
C TYR A 246 12.20 6.78 -2.89
N ASN A 247 13.37 6.21 -2.66
CA ASN A 247 13.52 4.78 -2.43
C ASN A 247 13.67 4.51 -0.92
N PRO A 248 12.67 3.91 -0.26
CA PRO A 248 12.71 3.67 1.18
C PRO A 248 13.73 2.59 1.58
N SER A 249 14.11 1.69 0.66
CA SER A 249 15.10 0.65 0.96
C SER A 249 16.52 1.20 1.10
N THR A 250 16.82 2.32 0.44
CA THR A 250 18.12 2.99 0.48
C THR A 250 18.10 4.33 1.16
N ASP A 251 16.90 4.77 1.62
CA ASP A 251 16.63 6.09 2.18
C ASP A 251 17.25 7.21 1.32
N SER A 252 16.96 7.20 0.01
CA SER A 252 17.55 8.13 -0.94
C SER A 252 16.56 8.71 -1.92
N TRP A 253 16.85 9.94 -2.36
CA TRP A 253 16.09 10.65 -3.36
C TRP A 253 16.84 10.75 -4.68
N THR A 254 16.11 10.59 -5.79
CA THR A 254 16.59 10.85 -7.15
C THR A 254 15.63 11.84 -7.81
N ALA A 255 16.14 12.93 -8.38
CA ALA A 255 15.31 13.89 -9.10
C ALA A 255 14.67 13.23 -10.35
N THR A 256 13.44 13.61 -10.67
CA THR A 256 12.82 13.25 -11.95
C THR A 256 13.33 14.17 -13.06
N SER A 257 13.44 13.67 -14.28
CA SER A 257 13.74 14.50 -15.47
C SER A 257 12.74 15.65 -15.60
N SER A 258 13.25 16.81 -15.97
CA SER A 258 12.43 17.98 -16.36
C SER A 258 12.29 18.12 -17.89
N THR A 259 13.02 17.31 -18.66
CA THR A 259 12.94 17.31 -20.12
C THR A 259 11.59 16.78 -20.57
N ASN A 260 10.85 17.55 -21.36
CA ASN A 260 9.48 17.27 -21.81
C ASN A 260 8.47 17.08 -20.67
N ALA A 261 8.82 17.45 -19.43
CA ALA A 261 7.86 17.43 -18.33
C ALA A 261 6.70 18.40 -18.62
N PRO A 262 5.49 18.11 -18.13
CA PRO A 262 4.38 19.06 -18.24
C PRO A 262 4.74 20.43 -17.64
N SER A 263 4.05 21.49 -18.08
CA SER A 263 4.21 22.83 -17.50
C SER A 263 4.01 22.84 -16.00
N VAL A 264 4.59 23.84 -15.32
CA VAL A 264 4.43 24.05 -13.87
C VAL A 264 2.96 24.01 -13.46
N ARG A 265 2.64 23.33 -12.35
CA ARG A 265 1.27 23.17 -11.88
C ARG A 265 1.15 22.71 -10.44
N ALA A 266 0.04 23.10 -9.78
CA ALA A 266 -0.40 22.58 -8.50
C ALA A 266 -1.87 22.13 -8.60
N GLY A 267 -2.38 21.36 -7.61
CA GLY A 267 -3.77 20.89 -7.61
C GLY A 267 -4.14 19.94 -8.75
N HIS A 268 -3.14 19.47 -9.51
CA HIS A 268 -3.29 18.40 -10.48
C HIS A 268 -3.54 17.06 -9.78
N LYS A 269 -3.91 16.05 -10.54
CA LYS A 269 -4.01 14.67 -10.03
C LYS A 269 -3.02 13.77 -10.76
N ALA A 270 -2.62 12.70 -10.06
CA ALA A 270 -1.78 11.67 -10.63
C ALA A 270 -2.33 10.29 -10.32
N VAL A 271 -2.16 9.35 -11.26
CA VAL A 271 -2.42 7.93 -11.08
C VAL A 271 -1.18 7.12 -11.48
N TRP A 272 -1.03 5.95 -10.87
CA TRP A 272 0.01 4.98 -11.24
C TRP A 272 -0.61 3.86 -12.08
N THR A 273 -0.05 3.59 -13.25
CA THR A 273 -0.57 2.58 -14.19
C THR A 273 -0.01 1.17 -13.96
N GLY A 274 0.98 1.05 -13.08
CA GLY A 274 1.84 -0.14 -12.97
C GLY A 274 3.22 0.06 -13.59
N SER A 275 3.36 1.00 -14.55
CA SER A 275 4.62 1.31 -15.24
C SER A 275 4.90 2.80 -15.41
N GLU A 276 3.88 3.64 -15.46
CA GLU A 276 3.99 5.09 -15.65
C GLU A 276 3.12 5.85 -14.63
N MET A 277 3.59 7.03 -14.23
CA MET A 277 2.77 8.00 -13.51
C MET A 277 2.11 8.94 -14.53
N ILE A 278 0.78 8.96 -14.59
CA ILE A 278 0.03 9.91 -15.41
C ILE A 278 -0.36 11.11 -14.56
N VAL A 279 0.07 12.29 -14.94
CA VAL A 279 -0.26 13.59 -14.33
C VAL A 279 -1.19 14.34 -15.27
N TRP A 280 -2.28 14.94 -14.76
CA TRP A 280 -3.18 15.74 -15.59
C TRP A 280 -3.86 16.86 -14.80
N GLY A 281 -4.23 17.94 -15.49
CA GLY A 281 -4.97 19.07 -14.95
C GLY A 281 -4.16 19.95 -14.01
N GLY A 282 -4.85 20.60 -13.08
CA GLY A 282 -4.28 21.54 -12.13
C GLY A 282 -4.33 22.99 -12.59
N ASP A 283 -3.65 23.86 -11.85
CA ASP A 283 -3.54 25.30 -12.07
C ASP A 283 -2.07 25.72 -12.14
N ASN A 284 -1.73 26.68 -12.97
CA ASN A 284 -0.37 27.23 -13.12
C ASN A 284 -0.26 28.69 -12.65
N GLY A 285 -1.27 29.20 -11.94
CA GLY A 285 -1.34 30.59 -11.48
C GLY A 285 -1.99 31.55 -12.47
N GLY A 286 -2.28 31.11 -13.68
CA GLY A 286 -2.94 31.94 -14.73
C GLY A 286 -4.14 31.27 -15.36
N SER A 287 -4.20 29.92 -15.32
CA SER A 287 -5.28 29.17 -15.95
C SER A 287 -5.35 27.73 -15.42
N TYR A 288 -6.55 27.18 -15.45
CA TYR A 288 -6.77 25.75 -15.22
C TYR A 288 -6.36 24.98 -16.46
N LEU A 289 -5.59 23.93 -16.23
CA LEU A 289 -4.93 23.17 -17.29
C LEU A 289 -5.77 21.97 -17.73
N ASN A 290 -5.80 21.73 -19.05
CA ASN A 290 -6.33 20.50 -19.66
C ASN A 290 -5.23 19.66 -20.31
N THR A 291 -3.98 19.89 -19.91
CA THR A 291 -2.79 19.20 -20.38
C THR A 291 -2.27 18.26 -19.28
N GLY A 292 -1.45 17.30 -19.69
CA GLY A 292 -0.80 16.37 -18.78
C GLY A 292 0.44 15.73 -19.38
N GLY A 293 0.96 14.73 -18.70
CA GLY A 293 2.08 13.91 -19.16
C GLY A 293 2.15 12.57 -18.44
N ARG A 294 2.81 11.63 -19.09
CA ARG A 294 3.14 10.31 -18.60
C ARG A 294 4.63 10.26 -18.28
N TYR A 295 4.96 9.92 -17.07
CA TYR A 295 6.33 9.75 -16.61
C TYR A 295 6.68 8.28 -16.46
N ASN A 296 7.69 7.84 -17.19
CA ASN A 296 8.24 6.50 -17.06
C ASN A 296 9.48 6.52 -16.15
N PRO A 297 9.43 5.97 -14.93
CA PRO A 297 10.58 5.99 -14.02
C PRO A 297 11.74 5.09 -14.46
N SER A 298 11.49 4.08 -15.31
CA SER A 298 12.55 3.18 -15.78
C SER A 298 13.49 3.86 -16.80
N THR A 299 12.95 4.82 -17.57
CA THR A 299 13.71 5.59 -18.57
C THR A 299 13.94 7.04 -18.17
N ASP A 300 13.39 7.45 -17.01
CA ASP A 300 13.39 8.84 -16.52
C ASP A 300 12.94 9.83 -17.59
N SER A 301 11.83 9.55 -18.26
CA SER A 301 11.34 10.34 -19.39
C SER A 301 9.87 10.68 -19.31
N TRP A 302 9.50 11.81 -19.90
CA TRP A 302 8.13 12.29 -20.02
C TRP A 302 7.61 12.21 -21.44
N THR A 303 6.34 11.84 -21.58
CA THR A 303 5.56 11.92 -22.82
C THR A 303 4.30 12.74 -22.55
N ALA A 304 4.03 13.75 -23.35
CA ALA A 304 2.81 14.55 -23.20
C ALA A 304 1.56 13.70 -23.47
N THR A 305 0.46 13.98 -22.74
CA THR A 305 -0.85 13.40 -23.06
C THR A 305 -1.54 14.20 -24.15
N SER A 306 -2.33 13.54 -25.00
CA SER A 306 -3.19 14.20 -25.97
C SER A 306 -4.11 15.23 -25.31
N THR A 307 -4.37 16.33 -25.99
CA THR A 307 -5.38 17.34 -25.62
C THR A 307 -6.64 17.25 -26.48
N THR A 308 -6.63 16.40 -27.51
CA THR A 308 -7.80 16.18 -28.36
C THR A 308 -8.89 15.50 -27.56
N ASN A 309 -10.07 16.10 -27.51
CA ASN A 309 -11.22 15.67 -26.71
C ASN A 309 -10.95 15.57 -25.19
N ALA A 310 -9.84 16.11 -24.70
CA ALA A 310 -9.58 16.19 -23.28
C ALA A 310 -10.66 17.05 -22.58
N PRO A 311 -11.06 16.74 -21.35
CA PRO A 311 -11.96 17.59 -20.58
C PRO A 311 -11.41 18.99 -20.43
N SER A 312 -12.28 19.98 -20.17
CA SER A 312 -11.85 21.35 -19.87
C SER A 312 -10.87 21.40 -18.70
N GLY A 313 -9.98 22.41 -18.73
CA GLY A 313 -8.98 22.64 -17.67
C GLY A 313 -9.66 22.77 -16.30
N ARG A 314 -9.09 22.11 -15.28
CA ARG A 314 -9.69 22.03 -13.94
C ARG A 314 -8.65 21.75 -12.85
N GLN A 315 -9.00 22.16 -11.62
CA GLN A 315 -8.35 21.77 -10.36
C GLN A 315 -9.39 21.20 -9.37
N GLU A 316 -8.97 20.68 -8.23
CA GLU A 316 -9.89 20.14 -7.18
C GLU A 316 -10.84 19.06 -7.67
N PHE A 317 -10.48 18.41 -8.75
CA PHE A 317 -11.16 17.25 -9.32
C PHE A 317 -10.61 15.95 -8.72
N THR A 318 -11.20 14.83 -9.07
CA THR A 318 -10.69 13.50 -8.70
C THR A 318 -10.22 12.73 -9.93
N ALA A 319 -9.27 11.82 -9.72
CA ALA A 319 -8.79 10.89 -10.73
C ALA A 319 -8.68 9.49 -10.12
N VAL A 320 -9.11 8.47 -10.87
CA VAL A 320 -8.95 7.05 -10.51
C VAL A 320 -8.35 6.30 -11.69
N TRP A 321 -7.63 5.22 -11.39
CA TRP A 321 -7.10 4.30 -12.39
C TRP A 321 -7.94 3.02 -12.42
N THR A 322 -8.42 2.63 -13.61
CA THR A 322 -9.28 1.46 -13.79
C THR A 322 -8.51 0.15 -14.01
N GLY A 323 -7.21 0.24 -14.24
CA GLY A 323 -6.37 -0.84 -14.76
C GLY A 323 -5.98 -0.61 -16.23
N SER A 324 -6.76 0.16 -16.98
CA SER A 324 -6.51 0.49 -18.40
C SER A 324 -6.69 1.97 -18.74
N GLU A 325 -7.49 2.71 -18.00
CA GLU A 325 -7.80 4.11 -18.26
C GLU A 325 -7.75 4.95 -16.97
N MET A 326 -7.36 6.22 -17.09
CA MET A 326 -7.51 7.21 -16.05
C MET A 326 -8.85 7.92 -16.23
N ILE A 327 -9.75 7.83 -15.22
CA ILE A 327 -11.00 8.58 -15.22
C ILE A 327 -10.81 9.81 -14.37
N VAL A 328 -11.08 10.99 -14.94
CA VAL A 328 -11.13 12.27 -14.22
C VAL A 328 -12.56 12.78 -14.18
N TRP A 329 -12.99 13.37 -13.03
CA TRP A 329 -14.34 13.90 -12.91
C TRP A 329 -14.42 15.07 -11.92
N GLY A 330 -15.37 15.99 -12.18
CA GLY A 330 -15.65 17.10 -11.30
C GLY A 330 -14.59 18.20 -11.34
N GLY A 331 -14.48 18.95 -10.27
CA GLY A 331 -13.49 20.02 -10.08
C GLY A 331 -14.03 21.42 -10.36
N PHE A 332 -13.19 22.41 -10.03
CA PHE A 332 -13.50 23.80 -10.22
C PHE A 332 -13.48 24.18 -11.73
N PRO A 333 -14.46 24.97 -12.22
CA PRO A 333 -15.53 25.67 -11.48
C PRO A 333 -16.86 24.86 -11.35
N ASN A 334 -16.93 23.96 -10.37
CA ASN A 334 -18.12 23.13 -10.07
C ASN A 334 -18.61 22.32 -11.27
N LEU A 335 -17.70 21.58 -11.90
CA LEU A 335 -17.99 20.79 -13.08
C LEU A 335 -18.64 19.45 -12.72
N ASN A 336 -19.64 19.02 -13.52
CA ASN A 336 -20.21 17.68 -13.51
C ASN A 336 -19.79 16.84 -14.71
N THR A 337 -18.75 17.28 -15.39
CA THR A 337 -18.16 16.63 -16.56
C THR A 337 -16.88 15.89 -16.19
N GLY A 338 -16.52 14.91 -17.01
CA GLY A 338 -15.27 14.16 -16.85
C GLY A 338 -14.77 13.60 -18.18
N GLY A 339 -13.76 12.76 -18.10
CA GLY A 339 -13.23 12.04 -19.25
C GLY A 339 -12.42 10.83 -18.83
N LYS A 340 -12.35 9.86 -19.74
CA LYS A 340 -11.52 8.66 -19.67
C LYS A 340 -10.33 8.84 -20.59
N TYR A 341 -9.13 8.73 -20.06
CA TYR A 341 -7.88 8.77 -20.82
C TYR A 341 -7.30 7.36 -20.96
N ASN A 342 -7.16 6.94 -22.20
CA ASN A 342 -6.50 5.68 -22.54
C ASN A 342 -5.02 5.95 -22.90
N PRO A 343 -4.04 5.55 -22.07
CA PRO A 343 -2.63 5.83 -22.32
C PRO A 343 -2.04 5.03 -23.49
N THR A 344 -2.62 3.88 -23.84
CA THR A 344 -2.17 3.05 -24.96
C THR A 344 -2.52 3.70 -26.30
N LEU A 345 -3.70 4.34 -26.39
CA LEU A 345 -4.19 5.01 -27.58
C LEU A 345 -3.88 6.52 -27.59
N ASP A 346 -3.36 7.05 -26.48
CA ASP A 346 -3.20 8.48 -26.21
C ASP A 346 -4.46 9.29 -26.58
N SER A 347 -5.61 8.83 -26.08
CA SER A 347 -6.91 9.41 -26.47
C SER A 347 -7.83 9.63 -25.27
N TRP A 348 -8.71 10.63 -25.41
CA TRP A 348 -9.73 10.94 -24.43
C TRP A 348 -11.13 10.63 -24.96
N THR A 349 -11.98 10.12 -24.07
CA THR A 349 -13.42 9.95 -24.29
C THR A 349 -14.15 10.64 -23.14
N ALA A 350 -15.14 11.50 -23.46
CA ALA A 350 -15.94 12.17 -22.44
C ALA A 350 -16.78 11.14 -21.64
N THR A 351 -16.97 11.39 -20.33
CA THR A 351 -17.94 10.63 -19.54
C THR A 351 -19.33 11.21 -19.72
N SER A 352 -20.36 10.34 -19.63
CA SER A 352 -21.76 10.75 -19.63
C SER A 352 -22.03 11.76 -18.49
N THR A 353 -22.88 12.76 -18.78
CA THR A 353 -23.43 13.70 -17.78
C THR A 353 -24.85 13.37 -17.39
N THR A 354 -25.47 12.38 -18.04
CA THR A 354 -26.82 11.92 -17.72
C THR A 354 -26.84 11.24 -16.36
N ASN A 355 -27.65 11.73 -15.45
CA ASN A 355 -27.73 11.29 -14.04
C ASN A 355 -26.42 11.44 -13.26
N ALA A 356 -25.42 12.17 -13.78
CA ALA A 356 -24.22 12.48 -13.02
C ALA A 356 -24.57 13.33 -11.78
N PRO A 357 -23.83 13.18 -10.67
CA PRO A 357 -24.00 14.09 -9.55
C PRO A 357 -23.82 15.56 -9.96
N SER A 358 -24.35 16.48 -9.17
CA SER A 358 -24.12 17.91 -9.36
C SER A 358 -22.64 18.23 -9.41
N GLY A 359 -22.25 19.25 -10.20
CA GLY A 359 -20.86 19.69 -10.31
C GLY A 359 -20.30 20.11 -8.96
N ARG A 360 -19.10 19.65 -8.61
CA ARG A 360 -18.52 19.79 -7.26
C ARG A 360 -16.99 19.78 -7.26
N THR A 361 -16.43 20.36 -6.19
CA THR A 361 -15.00 20.34 -5.88
C THR A 361 -14.76 19.59 -4.57
N ASP A 362 -13.50 19.25 -4.27
CA ASP A 362 -13.05 18.71 -2.97
C ASP A 362 -13.84 17.48 -2.49
N HIS A 363 -14.40 16.77 -3.45
CA HIS A 363 -15.02 15.46 -3.25
C HIS A 363 -13.97 14.37 -3.27
N THR A 364 -14.34 13.17 -2.88
CA THR A 364 -13.51 11.99 -3.04
C THR A 364 -14.04 11.08 -4.14
N ALA A 365 -13.14 10.31 -4.75
CA ALA A 365 -13.49 9.22 -5.65
C ALA A 365 -12.62 8.00 -5.35
N ILE A 366 -13.23 6.82 -5.45
CA ILE A 366 -12.54 5.52 -5.39
C ILE A 366 -12.93 4.68 -6.59
N TRP A 367 -12.05 3.73 -6.96
CA TRP A 367 -12.34 2.71 -7.96
C TRP A 367 -12.60 1.38 -7.27
N THR A 368 -13.74 0.73 -7.58
CA THR A 368 -14.14 -0.54 -6.95
C THR A 368 -13.58 -1.78 -7.66
N GLY A 369 -13.02 -1.60 -8.85
CA GLY A 369 -12.73 -2.65 -9.82
C GLY A 369 -13.69 -2.66 -11.01
N SER A 370 -14.86 -2.04 -10.89
CA SER A 370 -15.88 -1.94 -11.96
C SER A 370 -16.56 -0.58 -12.06
N GLU A 371 -16.62 0.18 -10.97
CA GLU A 371 -17.28 1.50 -10.90
C GLU A 371 -16.39 2.52 -10.19
N MET A 372 -16.46 3.78 -10.63
CA MET A 372 -15.95 4.91 -9.87
C MET A 372 -17.06 5.43 -8.96
N ILE A 373 -16.82 5.46 -7.65
CA ILE A 373 -17.75 6.05 -6.69
C ILE A 373 -17.25 7.44 -6.30
N VAL A 374 -18.07 8.46 -6.57
CA VAL A 374 -17.85 9.86 -6.18
C VAL A 374 -18.77 10.19 -5.03
N TRP A 375 -18.28 10.87 -3.97
CA TRP A 375 -19.12 11.26 -2.85
C TRP A 375 -18.65 12.54 -2.16
N GLY A 376 -19.63 13.29 -1.61
CA GLY A 376 -19.39 14.52 -0.87
C GLY A 376 -18.83 15.65 -1.73
N GLY A 377 -18.04 16.52 -1.13
CA GLY A 377 -17.45 17.68 -1.80
C GLY A 377 -18.25 18.96 -1.56
N PHE A 378 -18.06 19.92 -2.43
CA PHE A 378 -18.46 21.29 -2.23
C PHE A 378 -19.08 21.88 -3.49
N ILE A 379 -20.15 22.63 -3.37
CA ILE A 379 -20.74 23.43 -4.46
C ILE A 379 -21.10 24.83 -3.95
N VAL A 380 -20.50 25.85 -4.50
CA VAL A 380 -20.79 27.27 -4.20
C VAL A 380 -20.92 27.55 -2.68
N GLY A 381 -19.95 27.07 -1.88
CA GLY A 381 -19.96 27.30 -0.45
C GLY A 381 -20.73 26.27 0.38
N ILE A 382 -21.37 25.25 -0.23
CA ILE A 382 -22.21 24.28 0.46
C ILE A 382 -21.59 22.88 0.41
N PRO A 383 -21.28 22.26 1.55
CA PRO A 383 -20.86 20.86 1.60
C PRO A 383 -21.99 19.91 1.19
N LEU A 384 -21.63 18.79 0.59
CA LEU A 384 -22.57 17.81 0.02
C LEU A 384 -22.50 16.49 0.79
N SER A 385 -23.64 15.77 0.81
CA SER A 385 -23.77 14.41 1.37
C SER A 385 -24.34 13.41 0.37
N ASP A 386 -24.37 13.77 -0.90
CA ASP A 386 -24.78 12.90 -2.00
C ASP A 386 -23.58 12.47 -2.85
N GLY A 387 -23.81 11.52 -3.74
CA GLY A 387 -22.80 11.03 -4.64
C GLY A 387 -23.38 10.20 -5.78
N GLY A 388 -22.49 9.57 -6.54
CA GLY A 388 -22.86 8.71 -7.65
C GLY A 388 -21.83 7.63 -7.93
N ARG A 389 -22.30 6.56 -8.53
CA ARG A 389 -21.51 5.45 -9.06
C ARG A 389 -21.49 5.55 -10.57
N TYR A 390 -20.30 5.61 -11.14
CA TYR A 390 -20.11 5.65 -12.58
C TYR A 390 -19.58 4.31 -13.06
N ASN A 391 -20.37 3.65 -13.90
CA ASN A 391 -19.93 2.45 -14.62
C ASN A 391 -19.19 2.88 -15.89
N ALA A 392 -17.90 2.57 -15.98
CA ALA A 392 -17.04 3.01 -17.07
C ALA A 392 -17.33 2.30 -18.41
N ASP A 393 -17.79 1.05 -18.37
CA ASP A 393 -18.10 0.25 -19.55
C ASP A 393 -19.45 0.68 -20.16
N ALA A 394 -20.45 0.90 -19.30
CA ALA A 394 -21.78 1.30 -19.74
C ALA A 394 -21.94 2.82 -19.94
N ASP A 395 -20.95 3.61 -19.57
CA ASP A 395 -20.95 5.09 -19.59
C ASP A 395 -22.20 5.69 -18.94
N ASN A 396 -22.56 5.21 -17.76
CA ASN A 396 -23.75 5.70 -17.04
C ASN A 396 -23.49 5.94 -15.56
N TRP A 397 -24.35 6.80 -14.96
CA TRP A 397 -24.33 7.11 -13.55
C TRP A 397 -25.55 6.57 -12.84
N THR A 398 -25.35 6.12 -11.61
CA THR A 398 -26.39 5.75 -10.65
C THR A 398 -26.14 6.50 -9.35
N ALA A 399 -27.16 7.20 -8.81
CA ALA A 399 -27.01 7.90 -7.54
C ALA A 399 -26.72 6.92 -6.39
N THR A 400 -25.93 7.34 -5.40
CA THR A 400 -25.78 6.59 -4.14
C THR A 400 -26.95 6.86 -3.22
N SER A 401 -27.29 5.88 -2.37
CA SER A 401 -28.31 6.03 -1.33
C SER A 401 -28.02 7.25 -0.44
N THR A 402 -29.09 7.96 -0.06
CA THR A 402 -29.06 9.05 0.92
C THR A 402 -29.59 8.62 2.29
N ALA A 403 -30.01 7.35 2.45
CA ALA A 403 -30.43 6.81 3.73
C ALA A 403 -29.21 6.52 4.63
N ASN A 404 -29.24 7.01 5.88
CA ASN A 404 -28.17 6.87 6.88
C ASN A 404 -26.79 7.39 6.39
N VAL A 405 -26.79 8.27 5.40
CA VAL A 405 -25.58 8.87 4.85
C VAL A 405 -24.89 9.75 5.91
N PRO A 406 -23.55 9.80 5.94
CA PRO A 406 -22.83 10.73 6.80
C PRO A 406 -23.23 12.20 6.50
N PRO A 407 -23.17 13.11 7.51
CA PRO A 407 -23.42 14.53 7.29
C PRO A 407 -22.61 15.11 6.13
N PRO A 408 -23.11 16.18 5.48
CA PRO A 408 -22.43 16.84 4.37
C PRO A 408 -20.98 17.21 4.73
N ARG A 409 -20.04 16.99 3.81
CA ARG A 409 -18.63 17.28 4.03
C ARG A 409 -17.82 17.41 2.75
N ALA A 410 -16.77 18.22 2.83
CA ALA A 410 -15.71 18.33 1.83
C ALA A 410 -14.33 18.09 2.48
N PHE A 411 -13.27 17.93 1.67
CA PHE A 411 -11.90 17.72 2.15
C PHE A 411 -11.72 16.50 3.07
N HIS A 412 -12.63 15.56 3.02
CA HIS A 412 -12.56 14.29 3.72
C HIS A 412 -11.66 13.32 2.97
N SER A 413 -11.26 12.25 3.61
CA SER A 413 -10.58 11.14 2.94
C SER A 413 -11.56 10.01 2.62
N ALA A 414 -11.23 9.21 1.60
CA ALA A 414 -11.93 7.97 1.29
C ALA A 414 -10.92 6.87 0.97
N VAL A 415 -11.21 5.65 1.40
CA VAL A 415 -10.45 4.44 1.07
C VAL A 415 -11.40 3.33 0.64
N TRP A 416 -10.91 2.41 -0.20
CA TRP A 416 -11.66 1.25 -0.65
C TRP A 416 -11.12 -0.02 0.00
N THR A 417 -11.94 -0.74 0.75
CA THR A 417 -11.55 -1.97 1.48
C THR A 417 -11.51 -3.23 0.60
N GLY A 418 -11.99 -3.12 -0.64
CA GLY A 418 -12.29 -4.26 -1.50
C GLY A 418 -13.79 -4.57 -1.57
N SER A 419 -14.59 -4.09 -0.62
CA SER A 419 -16.05 -4.29 -0.55
C SER A 419 -16.83 -3.05 -0.14
N GLU A 420 -16.20 -2.10 0.56
CA GLU A 420 -16.83 -0.89 1.10
C GLU A 420 -15.94 0.34 0.89
N MET A 421 -16.55 1.48 0.61
CA MET A 421 -15.89 2.78 0.65
C MET A 421 -16.04 3.38 2.05
N ILE A 422 -14.93 3.58 2.75
CA ILE A 422 -14.92 4.27 4.04
C ILE A 422 -14.58 5.73 3.81
N VAL A 423 -15.46 6.64 4.24
CA VAL A 423 -15.20 8.08 4.28
C VAL A 423 -15.03 8.53 5.73
N TRP A 424 -14.08 9.45 5.98
CA TRP A 424 -13.86 9.94 7.32
C TRP A 424 -13.31 11.37 7.34
N GLY A 425 -13.63 12.11 8.41
CA GLY A 425 -13.17 13.47 8.61
C GLY A 425 -13.80 14.47 7.63
N GLY A 426 -13.07 15.52 7.33
CA GLY A 426 -13.52 16.62 6.46
C GLY A 426 -14.08 17.80 7.23
N TRP A 427 -14.74 18.70 6.50
CA TRP A 427 -15.30 19.96 6.99
C TRP A 427 -16.74 20.13 6.49
N ASN A 428 -17.65 20.60 7.36
CA ASN A 428 -19.08 20.72 7.08
C ASN A 428 -19.59 22.16 7.06
N ASP A 429 -18.72 23.14 6.84
CA ASP A 429 -18.94 24.59 6.91
C ASP A 429 -18.88 25.19 8.33
N GLN A 430 -18.95 24.38 9.37
CA GLN A 430 -18.87 24.85 10.77
C GLN A 430 -17.71 24.17 11.51
N ASP A 431 -17.60 22.85 11.39
CA ASP A 431 -16.71 22.04 12.19
C ASP A 431 -15.76 21.15 11.35
N PHE A 432 -14.61 20.86 11.92
CA PHE A 432 -13.77 19.76 11.47
C PHE A 432 -14.30 18.47 12.06
N LEU A 433 -14.59 17.50 11.18
CA LEU A 433 -15.33 16.31 11.56
C LEU A 433 -14.39 15.19 12.06
N ASN A 434 -14.84 14.49 13.11
CA ASN A 434 -14.24 13.23 13.59
C ASN A 434 -15.17 12.03 13.37
N THR A 435 -16.11 12.17 12.45
CA THR A 435 -17.11 11.17 12.08
C THR A 435 -16.87 10.69 10.66
N GLY A 436 -17.50 9.57 10.31
CA GLY A 436 -17.43 9.02 8.96
C GLY A 436 -18.55 8.03 8.70
N GLY A 437 -18.45 7.31 7.59
CA GLY A 437 -19.35 6.24 7.21
C GLY A 437 -18.70 5.25 6.27
N SER A 438 -19.21 4.03 6.28
CA SER A 438 -18.91 2.98 5.34
C SER A 438 -20.06 2.82 4.36
N TYR A 439 -19.79 2.88 3.08
CA TYR A 439 -20.73 2.67 1.98
C TYR A 439 -20.50 1.34 1.31
N LYS A 440 -21.54 0.51 1.26
CA LYS A 440 -21.52 -0.79 0.59
C LYS A 440 -22.25 -0.71 -0.75
N PRO A 441 -21.55 -0.74 -1.90
CA PRO A 441 -22.17 -0.57 -3.23
C PRO A 441 -23.17 -1.67 -3.58
N VAL A 442 -22.90 -2.92 -3.15
CA VAL A 442 -23.77 -4.08 -3.46
C VAL A 442 -25.17 -3.94 -2.89
N THR A 443 -25.31 -3.32 -1.72
CA THR A 443 -26.61 -3.09 -1.05
C THR A 443 -27.06 -1.64 -1.13
N ASP A 444 -26.28 -0.75 -1.73
CA ASP A 444 -26.51 0.69 -1.79
C ASP A 444 -26.86 1.27 -0.41
N SER A 445 -26.04 0.98 0.60
CA SER A 445 -26.34 1.32 1.99
C SER A 445 -25.14 1.92 2.72
N TRP A 446 -25.45 2.83 3.65
CA TRP A 446 -24.48 3.48 4.53
C TRP A 446 -24.58 2.96 5.96
N THR A 447 -23.44 2.85 6.63
CA THR A 447 -23.31 2.57 8.06
C THR A 447 -22.34 3.58 8.67
N ALA A 448 -22.74 4.23 9.78
CA ALA A 448 -21.87 5.19 10.46
C ALA A 448 -20.63 4.49 11.06
N THR A 449 -19.48 5.14 11.00
CA THR A 449 -18.27 4.67 11.74
C THR A 449 -18.41 5.02 13.22
N THR A 450 -17.77 4.20 14.09
CA THR A 450 -17.69 4.52 15.52
C THR A 450 -16.87 5.79 15.74
N THR A 451 -17.25 6.57 16.76
CA THR A 451 -16.51 7.73 17.23
C THR A 451 -15.74 7.46 18.52
N THR A 452 -15.90 6.26 19.08
CA THR A 452 -15.14 5.84 20.28
C THR A 452 -13.66 5.74 19.94
N ASN A 453 -12.84 6.49 20.66
CA ASN A 453 -11.39 6.64 20.43
C ASN A 453 -11.03 7.16 19.03
N ALA A 454 -11.98 7.78 18.31
CA ALA A 454 -11.68 8.39 17.02
C ALA A 454 -10.69 9.55 17.19
N PRO A 455 -9.78 9.77 16.22
CA PRO A 455 -8.93 10.98 16.22
C PRO A 455 -9.75 12.27 16.27
N ALA A 456 -9.16 13.35 16.72
CA ALA A 456 -9.80 14.68 16.67
C ALA A 456 -10.20 15.05 15.24
N GLY A 457 -11.27 15.84 15.13
CA GLY A 457 -11.79 16.33 13.84
C GLY A 457 -10.70 17.00 13.02
N ARG A 458 -10.62 16.64 11.72
CA ARG A 458 -9.60 17.11 10.79
C ARG A 458 -10.05 17.06 9.34
N PHE A 459 -9.44 17.89 8.51
CA PHE A 459 -9.66 17.95 7.06
C PHE A 459 -8.33 17.94 6.31
N GLN A 460 -8.35 17.67 5.00
CA GLN A 460 -7.17 17.57 4.14
C GLN A 460 -6.09 16.60 4.67
N HIS A 461 -6.50 15.64 5.47
CA HIS A 461 -5.65 14.58 5.96
C HIS A 461 -5.55 13.46 4.90
N THR A 462 -4.56 12.62 5.04
CA THR A 462 -4.40 11.42 4.23
C THR A 462 -4.94 10.21 4.97
N ALA A 463 -5.44 9.25 4.20
CA ALA A 463 -5.81 7.94 4.69
C ALA A 463 -5.25 6.88 3.75
N VAL A 464 -4.78 5.80 4.31
CA VAL A 464 -4.31 4.62 3.58
C VAL A 464 -5.00 3.40 4.15
N LEU A 465 -5.25 2.42 3.28
CA LEU A 465 -5.70 1.11 3.71
C LEU A 465 -4.48 0.21 3.81
N ASP A 466 -4.24 -0.31 5.02
CA ASP A 466 -3.30 -1.40 5.20
C ASP A 466 -3.97 -2.69 4.70
N ARG A 467 -3.42 -3.25 3.63
CA ARG A 467 -3.79 -4.58 3.13
C ARG A 467 -2.81 -5.60 3.71
N ALA A 468 -2.89 -5.80 5.03
CA ALA A 468 -2.15 -6.87 5.69
C ALA A 468 -2.65 -8.25 5.26
#